data_6047da6300533c3d14d48c947565fd8a
#
_entry.id   6047da6300533c3d14d48c947565fd8a
#
_cell.length_a   1.000
_cell.length_b   1.000
_cell.length_c   1.000
_cell.angle_alpha   90.00
_cell.angle_beta   90.00
_cell.angle_gamma   90.00
#
_symmetry.space_group_name_H-M   'P 1'
#
loop_
_entity.id
_entity.type
_entity.pdbx_description
1 polymer ?
#
loop_
_entity_poly.entity_id
_entity_poly.type
_entity_poly.pdbx_seq_one_letter_code
_entity_poly.pdbx_strand_id
1 'polypeptide(L)'
;VALDEPINVSIAGTEGRLFVPLPWKPAQKGGATQLHIFRPGSDDPEVIEVISGDYLYGAEADTVARYLDARQAQSPAMCWEETLALMRALDSWKGEIGLFYKAE
;
A
#
# COMPACT_ATOMS: atom_id res chain seq x y z
N VAL A 1 -7.36 -7.07 23.91
CA VAL A 1 -5.95 -7.50 23.74
C VAL A 1 -5.55 -7.08 22.35
N ALA A 2 -4.64 -6.11 22.21
CA ALA A 2 -4.03 -5.78 20.93
C ALA A 2 -2.92 -6.81 20.67
N LEU A 3 -3.00 -7.50 19.53
CA LEU A 3 -1.90 -8.31 19.04
C LEU A 3 -0.89 -7.34 18.41
N ASP A 4 0.36 -7.40 18.88
CA ASP A 4 1.48 -6.68 18.26
C ASP A 4 1.98 -7.52 17.08
N GLU A 5 1.25 -7.44 15.96
CA GLU A 5 1.63 -8.12 14.74
C GLU A 5 2.58 -7.25 13.92
N PRO A 6 3.64 -7.83 13.36
CA PRO A 6 4.55 -7.08 12.51
C PRO A 6 3.84 -6.54 11.27
N ILE A 7 4.07 -5.26 10.98
CA ILE A 7 3.50 -4.60 9.81
C ILE A 7 4.24 -5.10 8.56
N ASN A 8 3.65 -6.07 7.88
CA ASN A 8 4.18 -6.62 6.62
C ASN A 8 3.03 -6.99 5.68
N VAL A 9 3.38 -7.23 4.41
CA VAL A 9 2.47 -7.82 3.43
C VAL A 9 3.11 -9.07 2.87
N SER A 10 2.33 -10.15 2.80
CA SER A 10 2.73 -11.41 2.17
C SER A 10 1.67 -11.80 1.13
N ILE A 11 2.10 -11.98 -0.10
CA ILE A 11 1.25 -12.41 -1.22
C ILE A 11 1.72 -13.77 -1.67
N ALA A 12 0.90 -14.79 -1.52
CA ALA A 12 1.21 -16.15 -1.93
C ALA A 12 0.55 -16.48 -3.28
N GLY A 13 1.30 -17.13 -4.15
CA GLY A 13 0.85 -17.63 -5.44
C GLY A 13 1.37 -19.04 -5.71
N THR A 14 1.01 -19.61 -6.85
CA THR A 14 1.42 -20.98 -7.24
C THR A 14 2.92 -21.13 -7.49
N GLU A 15 3.57 -20.02 -7.84
CA GLU A 15 5.00 -19.99 -8.18
C GLU A 15 5.90 -19.44 -7.07
N GLY A 16 5.31 -19.12 -5.90
CA GLY A 16 6.06 -18.62 -4.77
C GLY A 16 5.31 -17.61 -3.91
N ARG A 17 6.07 -16.88 -3.12
CA ARG A 17 5.55 -15.87 -2.18
C ARG A 17 6.37 -14.59 -2.28
N LEU A 18 5.69 -13.47 -2.45
CA LEU A 18 6.26 -12.14 -2.29
C LEU A 18 6.06 -11.68 -0.84
N PHE A 19 7.11 -11.13 -0.24
CA PHE A 19 7.07 -10.57 1.10
C PHE A 19 7.60 -9.13 1.09
N VAL A 20 6.82 -8.22 1.67
CA VAL A 20 7.13 -6.79 1.80
C VAL A 20 7.24 -6.45 3.29
N PRO A 21 8.45 -6.24 3.83
CA PRO A 21 8.66 -6.04 5.27
C PRO A 21 7.98 -4.80 5.84
N LEU A 22 8.01 -3.68 5.11
CA LEU A 22 7.49 -2.38 5.58
C LEU A 22 6.66 -1.70 4.50
N PRO A 23 5.45 -2.22 4.19
CA PRO A 23 4.66 -1.74 3.05
C PRO A 23 4.15 -0.30 3.20
N TRP A 24 3.87 0.14 4.43
CA TRP A 24 3.29 1.46 4.71
C TRP A 24 4.31 2.56 4.98
N LYS A 25 5.54 2.19 5.24
CA LYS A 25 6.61 3.13 5.57
C LYS A 25 7.93 2.75 4.90
N PRO A 26 7.93 2.47 3.59
CA PRO A 26 9.16 2.12 2.88
C PRO A 26 10.11 3.33 2.89
N ALA A 27 11.37 3.10 3.29
CA ALA A 27 12.43 4.12 3.24
C ALA A 27 11.99 5.51 3.75
N GLN A 28 11.46 5.59 4.97
CA GLN A 28 10.83 6.80 5.56
C GLN A 28 11.58 8.12 5.37
N LYS A 29 12.91 8.07 5.32
CA LYS A 29 13.80 9.24 5.19
C LYS A 29 14.55 9.25 3.87
N GLY A 30 14.02 8.56 2.85
CA GLY A 30 14.74 8.20 1.66
C GLY A 30 15.66 6.99 1.89
N GLY A 31 16.29 6.49 0.84
CA GLY A 31 17.19 5.34 0.88
C GLY A 31 16.60 4.09 0.23
N ALA A 32 16.95 2.91 0.71
CA ALA A 32 16.55 1.63 0.15
C ALA A 32 15.49 0.92 1.00
N THR A 33 14.58 0.23 0.32
CA THR A 33 13.69 -0.80 0.89
C THR A 33 13.85 -2.09 0.12
N GLN A 34 13.30 -3.19 0.63
CA GLN A 34 13.50 -4.51 0.03
C GLN A 34 12.18 -5.24 -0.19
N LEU A 35 12.13 -5.98 -1.29
CA LEU A 35 11.11 -6.99 -1.58
C LEU A 35 11.78 -8.35 -1.56
N HIS A 36 11.15 -9.34 -0.93
CA HIS A 36 11.69 -10.69 -0.85
C HIS A 36 10.78 -11.63 -1.64
N ILE A 37 11.35 -12.37 -2.59
CA ILE A 37 10.65 -13.38 -3.40
C ILE A 37 11.14 -14.75 -2.98
N PHE A 38 10.24 -15.55 -2.42
CA PHE A 38 10.49 -16.96 -2.07
C PHE A 38 9.95 -17.84 -3.18
N ARG A 39 10.80 -18.66 -3.79
CA ARG A 39 10.42 -19.62 -4.84
C ARG A 39 10.43 -21.06 -4.32
N PRO A 40 9.54 -21.93 -4.81
CA PRO A 40 9.58 -23.34 -4.46
C PRO A 40 10.95 -23.95 -4.80
N GLY A 41 11.51 -24.71 -3.84
CA GLY A 41 12.81 -25.38 -4.01
C GLY A 41 14.04 -24.50 -3.77
N SER A 42 13.86 -23.26 -3.31
CA SER A 42 14.95 -22.41 -2.84
C SER A 42 14.77 -22.10 -1.35
N ASP A 43 15.80 -22.28 -0.57
CA ASP A 43 15.80 -21.96 0.87
C ASP A 43 16.00 -20.46 1.10
N ASP A 44 16.70 -19.78 0.18
CA ASP A 44 16.99 -18.36 0.25
C ASP A 44 16.06 -17.54 -0.64
N PRO A 45 15.55 -16.38 -0.17
CA PRO A 45 14.77 -15.49 -1.00
C PRO A 45 15.64 -14.72 -2.00
N GLU A 46 15.11 -14.49 -3.17
CA GLU A 46 15.59 -13.43 -4.06
C GLU A 46 15.23 -12.08 -3.44
N VAL A 47 16.23 -11.23 -3.19
CA VAL A 47 16.03 -9.91 -2.60
C VAL A 47 16.15 -8.84 -3.68
N ILE A 48 15.07 -8.09 -3.89
CA ILE A 48 15.03 -6.93 -4.78
C ILE A 48 15.14 -5.68 -3.93
N GLU A 49 16.22 -4.93 -4.12
CA GLU A 49 16.38 -3.62 -3.50
C GLU A 49 15.68 -2.55 -4.35
N VAL A 50 14.84 -1.74 -3.71
CA VAL A 50 14.15 -0.62 -4.33
C VAL A 50 14.64 0.68 -3.68
N ILE A 51 15.27 1.54 -4.46
CA ILE A 51 15.78 2.82 -3.99
C ILE A 51 14.69 3.87 -4.13
N SER A 52 14.37 4.53 -3.02
CA SER A 52 13.53 5.73 -3.00
C SER A 52 14.41 6.93 -2.78
N GLY A 53 14.41 7.87 -3.73
CA GLY A 53 15.16 9.13 -3.63
C GLY A 53 14.53 10.12 -2.64
N ASP A 54 13.25 9.94 -2.32
CA ASP A 54 12.43 10.93 -1.61
C ASP A 54 11.99 10.47 -0.23
N TYR A 55 11.58 11.45 0.59
CA TYR A 55 10.86 11.18 1.84
C TYR A 55 9.52 10.51 1.56
N LEU A 56 9.03 9.72 2.51
CA LEU A 56 7.82 8.88 2.41
C LEU A 56 6.63 9.57 1.73
N TYR A 57 6.38 10.84 2.04
CA TYR A 57 5.25 11.61 1.47
C TYR A 57 5.64 12.55 0.32
N GLY A 58 6.88 12.50 -0.15
CA GLY A 58 7.35 13.35 -1.25
C GLY A 58 6.58 13.09 -2.55
N ALA A 59 6.39 11.82 -2.91
CA ALA A 59 5.65 11.42 -4.11
C ALA A 59 4.18 11.86 -4.08
N GLU A 60 3.55 11.92 -2.89
CA GLU A 60 2.19 12.42 -2.73
C GLU A 60 2.13 13.93 -2.98
N ALA A 61 3.06 14.69 -2.40
CA ALA A 61 3.16 16.14 -2.60
C ALA A 61 3.41 16.48 -4.09
N ASP A 62 4.31 15.76 -4.74
CA ASP A 62 4.61 15.91 -6.17
C ASP A 62 3.41 15.58 -7.05
N THR A 63 2.65 14.56 -6.67
CA THR A 63 1.41 14.20 -7.36
C THR A 63 0.38 15.32 -7.25
N VAL A 64 0.17 15.87 -6.05
CA VAL A 64 -0.72 17.02 -5.84
C VAL A 64 -0.26 18.22 -6.68
N ALA A 65 1.04 18.55 -6.66
CA ALA A 65 1.59 19.65 -7.44
C ALA A 65 1.37 19.46 -8.96
N ARG A 66 1.56 18.25 -9.45
CA ARG A 66 1.37 17.91 -10.89
C ARG A 66 -0.06 18.12 -11.36
N TYR A 67 -1.04 17.84 -10.51
CA TYR A 67 -2.47 17.89 -10.86
C TYR A 67 -3.20 19.09 -10.25
N LEU A 68 -2.48 20.07 -9.72
CA LEU A 68 -3.07 21.21 -9.03
C LEU A 68 -4.07 21.99 -9.90
N ASP A 69 -3.72 22.28 -11.15
CA ASP A 69 -4.58 23.00 -12.09
C ASP A 69 -5.79 22.16 -12.52
N ALA A 70 -5.62 20.86 -12.68
CA ALA A 70 -6.70 19.92 -13.02
C ALA A 70 -7.64 19.64 -11.84
N ARG A 71 -7.22 19.95 -10.60
CA ARG A 71 -7.94 19.70 -9.34
C ARG A 71 -8.30 18.25 -9.10
N GLN A 72 -7.77 17.33 -9.88
CA GLN A 72 -8.01 15.90 -9.78
C GLN A 72 -6.83 15.14 -10.35
N ALA A 73 -6.29 14.19 -9.57
CA ALA A 73 -5.31 13.25 -10.04
C ALA A 73 -5.91 12.29 -11.09
N GLN A 74 -5.06 11.80 -11.99
CA GLN A 74 -5.42 10.83 -13.02
C GLN A 74 -4.58 9.56 -12.84
N SER A 75 -5.09 8.43 -13.35
CA SER A 75 -4.35 7.17 -13.33
C SER A 75 -2.90 7.37 -13.85
N PRO A 76 -1.89 6.78 -13.20
CA PRO A 76 -1.96 5.77 -12.13
C PRO A 76 -2.14 6.33 -10.70
N ALA A 77 -2.27 7.62 -10.51
CA ALA A 77 -2.65 8.17 -9.22
C ALA A 77 -4.16 8.03 -8.98
N MET A 78 -4.57 7.94 -7.71
CA MET A 78 -5.98 7.71 -7.35
C MET A 78 -6.86 8.90 -7.75
N CYS A 79 -7.82 8.67 -8.62
CA CYS A 79 -8.83 9.64 -9.03
C CYS A 79 -10.08 9.60 -8.14
N TRP A 80 -11.03 10.54 -8.34
CA TRP A 80 -12.26 10.58 -7.55
C TRP A 80 -13.12 9.34 -7.72
N GLU A 81 -13.20 8.79 -8.92
CA GLU A 81 -13.99 7.58 -9.20
C GLU A 81 -13.45 6.37 -8.44
N GLU A 82 -12.14 6.21 -8.40
CA GLU A 82 -11.48 5.15 -7.64
C GLU A 82 -11.69 5.34 -6.13
N THR A 83 -11.58 6.58 -5.64
CA THR A 83 -11.86 6.91 -4.23
C THR A 83 -13.30 6.56 -3.86
N LEU A 84 -14.28 6.93 -4.70
CA LEU A 84 -15.68 6.60 -4.47
C LEU A 84 -15.95 5.10 -4.55
N ALA A 85 -15.30 4.39 -5.47
CA ALA A 85 -15.41 2.93 -5.57
C ALA A 85 -14.88 2.24 -4.30
N LEU A 86 -13.72 2.69 -3.82
CA LEU A 86 -13.14 2.19 -2.56
C LEU A 86 -14.07 2.45 -1.37
N MET A 87 -14.61 3.66 -1.24
CA MET A 87 -15.52 4.00 -0.15
C MET A 87 -16.81 3.17 -0.20
N ARG A 88 -17.37 2.91 -1.39
CA ARG A 88 -18.54 2.02 -1.54
C ARG A 88 -18.22 0.59 -1.12
N ALA A 89 -17.05 0.07 -1.47
CA ALA A 89 -16.62 -1.26 -1.03
C ALA A 89 -16.48 -1.34 0.50
N LEU A 90 -15.89 -0.32 1.13
CA LEU A 90 -15.79 -0.25 2.59
C LEU A 90 -17.15 -0.13 3.27
N ASP A 91 -18.09 0.62 2.70
CA ASP A 91 -19.44 0.75 3.24
C ASP A 91 -20.23 -0.57 3.11
N SER A 92 -20.06 -1.30 2.01
CA SER A 92 -20.61 -2.64 1.86
C SER A 92 -20.06 -3.59 2.92
N TRP A 93 -18.74 -3.59 3.13
CA TRP A 93 -18.10 -4.40 4.17
C TRP A 93 -18.62 -4.09 5.58
N LYS A 94 -18.73 -2.81 5.91
CA LYS A 94 -19.30 -2.37 7.20
C LYS A 94 -20.73 -2.88 7.38
N GLY A 95 -21.54 -2.78 6.31
CA GLY A 95 -22.91 -3.28 6.32
C GLY A 95 -23.00 -4.78 6.60
N GLU A 96 -22.15 -5.59 5.94
CA GLU A 96 -22.12 -7.05 6.10
C GLU A 96 -21.75 -7.50 7.51
N ILE A 97 -20.85 -6.79 8.17
CA ILE A 97 -20.43 -7.08 9.55
C ILE A 97 -21.27 -6.36 10.62
N GLY A 98 -22.29 -5.60 10.21
CA GLY A 98 -23.17 -4.85 11.14
C GLY A 98 -22.46 -3.70 11.86
N LEU A 99 -21.41 -3.14 11.31
CA LEU A 99 -20.68 -2.02 11.89
C LEU A 99 -21.29 -0.69 11.46
N PHE A 100 -21.91 -0.01 12.39
CA PHE A 100 -22.48 1.31 12.17
C PHE A 100 -21.84 2.33 13.10
N TYR A 101 -21.38 3.44 12.55
CA TYR A 101 -20.95 4.58 13.37
C TYR A 101 -22.16 5.41 13.75
N LYS A 102 -22.24 5.80 15.02
CA LYS A 102 -23.25 6.78 15.43
C LYS A 102 -22.87 8.12 14.77
N ALA A 103 -23.82 8.74 14.10
CA ALA A 103 -23.66 10.13 13.69
C ALA A 103 -23.52 10.99 14.95
N GLU A 104 -22.48 11.83 15.01
CA GLU A 104 -22.31 12.84 16.05
C GLU A 104 -23.29 14.00 15.85
#